data_3425975ec649b3284e51be6b30c56efc
#
_entry.id   3425975ec649b3284e51be6b30c56efc
#
_cell.length_a   1.000
_cell.length_b   1.000
_cell.length_c   1.000
_cell.angle_alpha   90.00
_cell.angle_beta   90.00
_cell.angle_gamma   90.00
#
_symmetry.space_group_name_H-M   'P 1'
#
loop_
_entity.id
_entity.type
_entity.pdbx_description
1 polymer ?
#
loop_
_entity_poly.entity_id
_entity_poly.type
_entity_poly.pdbx_seq_one_letter_code
_entity_poly.pdbx_strand_id
1 'polypeptide(L)'
;EELENAFYTQKATQSLEKSLRQTLKDYAFWSDAYKHLHIKVDTDWAYGRKNLGPSLVKDFGFQGLFVVNDLDRTVYAVIDGKLQPTELTDWLGQPIDSLLAQARAGAESETPVTTFINVGGVPTLVAAAAITPGSDPSVLNDGRPASVLFFIEMLDSEKLSELGNDFGVSYLHIATPDEIGKTRL
;
A
#
# COMPACT_ATOMS: atom_id res chain seq x y z
N GLU A 1 3.07 29.68 13.63
CA GLU A 1 3.72 29.15 12.39
C GLU A 1 4.08 27.66 12.51
N GLU A 2 4.77 27.22 13.58
CA GLU A 2 5.12 25.79 13.78
C GLU A 2 3.90 24.89 14.03
N LEU A 3 2.92 25.34 14.79
CA LEU A 3 1.66 24.59 15.03
C LEU A 3 0.81 24.50 13.77
N GLU A 4 0.81 25.54 12.97
CA GLU A 4 0.09 25.58 11.71
C GLU A 4 0.74 24.61 10.68
N ASN A 5 2.06 24.58 10.60
CA ASN A 5 2.80 23.64 9.75
C ASN A 5 2.60 22.18 10.19
N ALA A 6 2.59 21.90 11.50
CA ALA A 6 2.31 20.55 12.03
C ALA A 6 0.89 20.09 11.68
N PHE A 7 -0.09 20.97 11.75
CA PHE A 7 -1.48 20.70 11.41
C PHE A 7 -1.64 20.39 9.90
N TYR A 8 -1.02 21.16 9.02
CA TYR A 8 -1.03 20.93 7.58
C TYR A 8 -0.32 19.63 7.21
N THR A 9 0.80 19.31 7.85
CA THR A 9 1.51 18.04 7.65
C THR A 9 0.64 16.85 8.03
N GLN A 10 -0.06 16.90 9.16
CA GLN A 10 -0.98 15.86 9.59
C GLN A 10 -2.13 15.67 8.61
N LYS A 11 -2.74 16.75 8.12
CA LYS A 11 -3.79 16.68 7.10
C LYS A 11 -3.29 16.09 5.79
N ALA A 12 -2.11 16.47 5.35
CA ALA A 12 -1.50 15.96 4.12
C ALA A 12 -1.27 14.45 4.22
N THR A 13 -0.72 13.95 5.33
CA THR A 13 -0.50 12.51 5.54
C THR A 13 -1.80 11.73 5.65
N GLN A 14 -2.81 12.25 6.35
CA GLN A 14 -4.13 11.64 6.46
C GLN A 14 -4.85 11.57 5.10
N SER A 15 -4.74 12.62 4.29
CA SER A 15 -5.29 12.65 2.93
C SER A 15 -4.62 11.61 2.04
N LEU A 16 -3.31 11.48 2.12
CA LEU A 16 -2.53 10.50 1.38
C LEU A 16 -2.92 9.06 1.76
N GLU A 17 -3.01 8.76 3.07
CA GLU A 17 -3.45 7.47 3.57
C GLU A 17 -4.86 7.12 3.12
N LYS A 18 -5.78 8.08 3.20
CA LYS A 18 -7.17 7.92 2.78
C LYS A 18 -7.26 7.60 1.28
N SER A 19 -6.54 8.35 0.47
CA SER A 19 -6.48 8.15 -0.99
C SER A 19 -5.93 6.77 -1.33
N LEU A 20 -4.86 6.36 -0.68
CA LEU A 20 -4.24 5.06 -0.92
C LEU A 20 -5.14 3.90 -0.48
N ARG A 21 -5.80 4.01 0.68
CA ARG A 21 -6.80 3.01 1.13
C ARG A 21 -7.94 2.89 0.13
N GLN A 22 -8.46 4.01 -0.36
CA GLN A 22 -9.56 4.01 -1.32
C GLN A 22 -9.17 3.33 -2.64
N THR A 23 -7.99 3.64 -3.15
CA THR A 23 -7.47 3.00 -4.36
C THR A 23 -7.28 1.49 -4.15
N LEU A 24 -6.70 1.10 -3.03
CA LEU A 24 -6.46 -0.31 -2.72
C LEU A 24 -7.74 -1.13 -2.59
N LYS A 25 -8.82 -0.55 -2.04
CA LYS A 25 -10.13 -1.20 -1.95
C LYS A 25 -10.63 -1.70 -3.31
N ASP A 26 -10.50 -0.87 -4.32
CA ASP A 26 -11.00 -1.17 -5.66
C ASP A 26 -10.26 -2.34 -6.32
N TYR A 27 -9.01 -2.57 -5.93
CA TYR A 27 -8.18 -3.62 -6.49
C TYR A 27 -8.15 -4.91 -5.65
N ALA A 28 -8.40 -4.84 -4.35
CA ALA A 28 -8.29 -6.00 -3.45
C ALA A 28 -9.64 -6.72 -3.23
N PHE A 29 -10.73 -5.98 -3.05
CA PHE A 29 -12.07 -6.54 -2.81
C PHE A 29 -12.82 -6.70 -4.13
N TRP A 30 -12.29 -7.55 -4.97
CA TRP A 30 -12.69 -7.71 -6.36
C TRP A 30 -12.56 -9.19 -6.77
N SER A 31 -13.63 -9.75 -7.31
CA SER A 31 -13.67 -11.18 -7.67
C SER A 31 -12.60 -11.56 -8.71
N ASP A 32 -12.31 -10.69 -9.67
CA ASP A 32 -11.28 -10.96 -10.66
C ASP A 32 -9.88 -10.97 -10.05
N ALA A 33 -9.59 -10.07 -9.11
CA ALA A 33 -8.34 -10.10 -8.36
C ALA A 33 -8.22 -11.39 -7.55
N TYR A 34 -9.29 -11.83 -6.91
CA TYR A 34 -9.32 -13.09 -6.17
C TYR A 34 -9.03 -14.30 -7.07
N LYS A 35 -9.67 -14.40 -8.22
CA LYS A 35 -9.46 -15.49 -9.19
C LYS A 35 -8.04 -15.51 -9.74
N HIS A 36 -7.50 -14.34 -10.09
CA HIS A 36 -6.22 -14.23 -10.82
C HIS A 36 -5.00 -14.01 -9.93
N LEU A 37 -5.16 -13.78 -8.63
CA LEU A 37 -4.06 -13.54 -7.70
C LEU A 37 -4.05 -14.49 -6.50
N HIS A 38 -5.21 -14.88 -5.97
CA HIS A 38 -5.30 -15.76 -4.81
C HIS A 38 -5.45 -17.24 -5.20
N ILE A 39 -6.41 -17.58 -6.03
CA ILE A 39 -6.63 -18.96 -6.47
C ILE A 39 -5.43 -19.44 -7.29
N LYS A 40 -5.03 -18.64 -8.28
CA LYS A 40 -3.86 -18.89 -9.12
C LYS A 40 -3.29 -17.56 -9.58
N VAL A 41 -1.98 -17.39 -9.38
CA VAL A 41 -1.31 -16.19 -9.88
C VAL A 41 -1.26 -16.24 -11.41
N ASP A 42 -1.95 -15.29 -12.02
CA ASP A 42 -2.00 -15.09 -13.47
C ASP A 42 -1.24 -13.81 -13.81
N THR A 43 0.03 -13.96 -14.13
CA THR A 43 0.93 -12.84 -14.44
C THR A 43 0.52 -12.13 -15.72
N ASP A 44 -0.04 -12.84 -16.70
CA ASP A 44 -0.54 -12.22 -17.92
C ASP A 44 -1.72 -11.31 -17.63
N TRP A 45 -2.68 -11.75 -16.84
CA TRP A 45 -3.81 -10.93 -16.43
C TRP A 45 -3.35 -9.69 -15.64
N ALA A 46 -2.47 -9.90 -14.66
CA ALA A 46 -2.04 -8.84 -13.75
C ALA A 46 -1.10 -7.82 -14.42
N TYR A 47 -0.04 -8.30 -15.02
CA TYR A 47 1.02 -7.47 -15.59
C TYR A 47 0.85 -7.26 -17.09
N GLY A 48 0.65 -8.32 -17.83
CA GLY A 48 0.54 -8.26 -19.30
C GLY A 48 -0.66 -7.45 -19.78
N ARG A 49 -1.82 -7.66 -19.15
CA ARG A 49 -3.07 -6.91 -19.43
C ARG A 49 -3.23 -5.65 -18.59
N LYS A 50 -2.20 -5.28 -17.81
CA LYS A 50 -2.11 -4.03 -17.05
C LYS A 50 -3.16 -3.85 -15.95
N ASN A 51 -3.73 -4.94 -15.42
CA ASN A 51 -4.68 -4.86 -14.31
C ASN A 51 -4.00 -4.44 -12.99
N LEU A 52 -2.78 -4.91 -12.76
CA LEU A 52 -1.92 -4.55 -11.62
C LEU A 52 -0.47 -4.30 -12.09
N GLY A 53 -0.28 -3.45 -13.06
CA GLY A 53 1.01 -3.29 -13.73
C GLY A 53 1.54 -1.86 -13.74
N PRO A 54 2.37 -1.55 -14.73
CA PRO A 54 3.06 -0.27 -14.83
C PRO A 54 2.17 0.97 -14.84
N SER A 55 0.91 0.84 -15.28
CA SER A 55 -0.05 1.95 -15.29
C SER A 55 -0.32 2.50 -13.89
N LEU A 56 -0.37 1.65 -12.87
CA LEU A 56 -0.55 2.09 -11.48
C LEU A 56 0.65 2.89 -10.98
N VAL A 57 1.85 2.51 -11.39
CA VAL A 57 3.07 3.27 -11.08
C VAL A 57 3.02 4.65 -11.73
N LYS A 58 2.64 4.71 -12.99
CA LYS A 58 2.57 5.95 -13.76
C LYS A 58 1.46 6.87 -13.27
N ASP A 59 0.26 6.32 -12.98
CA ASP A 59 -0.92 7.12 -12.67
C ASP A 59 -0.97 7.52 -11.19
N PHE A 60 -0.46 6.67 -10.28
CA PHE A 60 -0.52 6.89 -8.83
C PHE A 60 0.85 7.08 -8.17
N GLY A 61 1.94 6.80 -8.88
CA GLY A 61 3.29 6.96 -8.37
C GLY A 61 3.73 5.91 -7.35
N PHE A 62 3.18 4.69 -7.43
CA PHE A 62 3.58 3.59 -6.54
C PHE A 62 4.90 2.98 -7.00
N GLN A 63 5.88 2.87 -6.08
CA GLN A 63 7.14 2.19 -6.35
C GLN A 63 7.03 0.68 -6.24
N GLY A 64 6.10 0.17 -5.45
CA GLY A 64 5.91 -1.26 -5.25
C GLY A 64 4.45 -1.69 -5.30
N LEU A 65 4.20 -2.81 -6.00
CA LEU A 65 2.95 -3.54 -6.01
C LEU A 65 3.29 -4.99 -5.71
N PHE A 66 2.76 -5.55 -4.62
CA PHE A 66 3.10 -6.91 -4.20
C PHE A 66 1.85 -7.71 -3.85
N VAL A 67 1.90 -9.01 -4.11
CA VAL A 67 0.93 -9.98 -3.58
C VAL A 67 1.69 -11.01 -2.75
N VAL A 68 1.29 -11.15 -1.50
CA VAL A 68 1.77 -12.18 -0.57
C VAL A 68 0.65 -13.20 -0.39
N ASN A 69 0.95 -14.48 -0.61
CA ASN A 69 -0.06 -15.54 -0.61
C ASN A 69 -0.42 -16.05 0.79
N ASP A 70 -1.28 -17.06 0.84
CA ASP A 70 -1.72 -17.75 2.06
C ASP A 70 -0.61 -18.42 2.87
N LEU A 71 0.55 -18.67 2.26
CA LEU A 71 1.75 -19.23 2.90
C LEU A 71 2.80 -18.16 3.22
N ASP A 72 2.41 -16.89 3.22
CA ASP A 72 3.27 -15.72 3.50
C ASP A 72 4.45 -15.57 2.52
N ARG A 73 4.28 -16.03 1.28
CA ARG A 73 5.27 -15.89 0.21
C ARG A 73 4.84 -14.82 -0.78
N THR A 74 5.79 -14.01 -1.24
CA THR A 74 5.56 -13.08 -2.32
C THR A 74 5.42 -13.86 -3.63
N VAL A 75 4.26 -13.76 -4.26
CA VAL A 75 3.93 -14.46 -5.51
C VAL A 75 3.82 -13.53 -6.71
N TYR A 76 3.80 -12.23 -6.46
CA TYR A 76 3.75 -11.19 -7.49
C TYR A 76 4.46 -9.94 -6.97
N ALA A 77 5.37 -9.39 -7.74
CA ALA A 77 6.09 -8.18 -7.38
C ALA A 77 6.35 -7.33 -8.62
N VAL A 78 5.90 -6.08 -8.58
CA VAL A 78 6.22 -5.04 -9.55
C VAL A 78 6.94 -3.92 -8.83
N ILE A 79 8.19 -3.67 -9.21
CA ILE A 79 9.05 -2.65 -8.60
C ILE A 79 9.47 -1.67 -9.68
N ASP A 80 9.20 -0.39 -9.46
CA ASP A 80 9.44 0.68 -10.43
C ASP A 80 8.87 0.36 -11.83
N GLY A 81 7.68 -0.25 -11.83
CA GLY A 81 6.97 -0.61 -13.05
C GLY A 81 7.45 -1.89 -13.72
N LYS A 82 8.38 -2.64 -13.13
CA LYS A 82 8.94 -3.86 -13.69
C LYS A 82 8.61 -5.08 -12.84
N LEU A 83 8.15 -6.14 -13.49
CA LEU A 83 7.94 -7.43 -12.85
C LEU A 83 9.28 -8.01 -12.40
N GLN A 84 9.41 -8.36 -11.12
CA GLN A 84 10.65 -8.87 -10.52
C GLN A 84 10.35 -10.01 -9.53
N PRO A 85 11.22 -11.04 -9.42
CA PRO A 85 11.07 -12.12 -8.45
C PRO A 85 11.67 -11.70 -7.09
N THR A 86 11.08 -10.73 -6.42
CA THR A 86 11.60 -10.15 -5.18
C THR A 86 10.64 -10.39 -4.03
N GLU A 87 11.14 -10.87 -2.88
CA GLU A 87 10.35 -10.97 -1.66
C GLU A 87 10.11 -9.58 -1.06
N LEU A 88 8.89 -9.30 -0.64
CA LEU A 88 8.53 -8.01 -0.06
C LEU A 88 9.35 -7.68 1.19
N THR A 89 9.57 -8.66 2.07
CA THR A 89 10.37 -8.47 3.28
C THR A 89 11.80 -8.05 2.98
N ASP A 90 12.39 -8.61 1.94
CA ASP A 90 13.76 -8.26 1.51
C ASP A 90 13.81 -6.85 0.94
N TRP A 91 12.82 -6.47 0.16
CA TRP A 91 12.74 -5.13 -0.42
C TRP A 91 12.49 -4.04 0.60
N LEU A 92 11.60 -4.29 1.57
CA LEU A 92 11.34 -3.37 2.69
C LEU A 92 12.45 -3.36 3.74
N GLY A 93 13.22 -4.46 3.85
CA GLY A 93 14.24 -4.63 4.87
C GLY A 93 13.68 -4.83 6.27
N GLN A 94 12.42 -5.26 6.41
CA GLN A 94 11.77 -5.49 7.69
C GLN A 94 10.62 -6.48 7.59
N PRO A 95 10.21 -7.11 8.73
CA PRO A 95 9.09 -8.06 8.75
C PRO A 95 7.76 -7.39 8.42
N ILE A 96 6.84 -8.19 7.86
CA ILE A 96 5.48 -7.76 7.50
C ILE A 96 4.39 -8.56 8.22
N ASP A 97 4.75 -9.39 9.19
CA ASP A 97 3.80 -10.29 9.87
C ASP A 97 2.60 -9.55 10.48
N SER A 98 2.86 -8.43 11.13
CA SER A 98 1.83 -7.58 11.73
C SER A 98 0.88 -6.99 10.66
N LEU A 99 1.43 -6.52 9.54
CA LEU A 99 0.63 -5.99 8.43
C LEU A 99 -0.23 -7.08 7.78
N LEU A 100 0.32 -8.27 7.58
CA LEU A 100 -0.44 -9.43 7.07
C LEU A 100 -1.60 -9.77 7.99
N ALA A 101 -1.35 -9.86 9.30
CA ALA A 101 -2.38 -10.16 10.28
C ALA A 101 -3.49 -9.09 10.31
N GLN A 102 -3.14 -7.83 10.30
CA GLN A 102 -4.08 -6.71 10.29
C GLN A 102 -4.90 -6.67 8.98
N ALA A 103 -4.26 -6.86 7.83
CA ALA A 103 -4.94 -6.90 6.55
C ALA A 103 -5.95 -8.05 6.48
N ARG A 104 -5.57 -9.24 6.93
CA ARG A 104 -6.45 -10.42 6.98
C ARG A 104 -7.61 -10.22 7.96
N ALA A 105 -7.38 -9.59 9.09
CA ALA A 105 -8.43 -9.24 10.05
C ALA A 105 -9.47 -8.27 9.46
N GLY A 106 -9.07 -7.43 8.51
CA GLY A 106 -9.94 -6.50 7.81
C GLY A 106 -10.69 -7.08 6.60
N ALA A 107 -10.57 -8.38 6.31
CA ALA A 107 -11.14 -8.99 5.11
C ALA A 107 -12.68 -8.87 5.04
N GLU A 108 -13.38 -9.21 6.11
CA GLU A 108 -14.85 -9.18 6.14
C GLU A 108 -15.41 -7.75 6.11
N SER A 109 -14.76 -6.82 6.80
CA SER A 109 -15.15 -5.41 6.84
C SER A 109 -14.68 -4.61 5.63
N GLU A 110 -13.95 -5.24 4.71
CA GLU A 110 -13.34 -4.59 3.54
C GLU A 110 -12.51 -3.35 3.95
N THR A 111 -11.68 -3.52 4.98
CA THR A 111 -10.88 -2.43 5.56
C THR A 111 -9.40 -2.64 5.30
N PRO A 112 -8.79 -1.84 4.39
CA PRO A 112 -7.34 -1.81 4.23
C PRO A 112 -6.65 -1.20 5.45
N VAL A 113 -5.39 -1.56 5.65
CA VAL A 113 -4.53 -0.97 6.67
C VAL A 113 -3.42 -0.17 6.02
N THR A 114 -3.01 0.91 6.66
CA THR A 114 -1.88 1.73 6.22
C THR A 114 -0.91 1.95 7.36
N THR A 115 0.36 2.06 7.02
CA THR A 115 1.41 2.42 7.96
C THR A 115 2.52 3.19 7.26
N PHE A 116 3.20 4.05 8.01
CA PHE A 116 4.43 4.68 7.56
C PHE A 116 5.64 3.96 8.13
N ILE A 117 6.58 3.65 7.27
CA ILE A 117 7.85 3.03 7.64
C ILE A 117 9.01 3.76 6.98
N ASN A 118 10.22 3.53 7.48
CA ASN A 118 11.43 4.04 6.86
C ASN A 118 12.08 2.93 6.03
N VAL A 119 12.28 3.17 4.74
CA VAL A 119 12.95 2.24 3.83
C VAL A 119 14.18 2.92 3.26
N GLY A 120 15.36 2.50 3.71
CA GLY A 120 16.62 3.08 3.24
C GLY A 120 16.74 4.59 3.48
N GLY A 121 16.18 5.11 4.57
CA GLY A 121 16.16 6.54 4.87
C GLY A 121 15.00 7.32 4.24
N VAL A 122 14.13 6.67 3.46
CA VAL A 122 13.01 7.31 2.78
C VAL A 122 11.70 6.97 3.52
N PRO A 123 10.91 7.98 3.94
CA PRO A 123 9.58 7.76 4.47
C PRO A 123 8.71 7.06 3.43
N THR A 124 8.08 5.97 3.81
CA THR A 124 7.36 5.10 2.89
C THR A 124 5.99 4.77 3.45
N LEU A 125 4.96 5.02 2.65
CA LEU A 125 3.59 4.64 2.97
C LEU A 125 3.32 3.25 2.40
N VAL A 126 2.93 2.34 3.28
CA VAL A 126 2.55 0.96 2.94
C VAL A 126 1.08 0.78 3.20
N ALA A 127 0.34 0.35 2.20
CA ALA A 127 -1.06 -0.05 2.34
C ALA A 127 -1.20 -1.54 2.03
N ALA A 128 -2.00 -2.22 2.83
CA ALA A 128 -2.24 -3.65 2.70
C ALA A 128 -3.72 -3.97 2.85
N ALA A 129 -4.22 -4.85 1.98
CA ALA A 129 -5.60 -5.33 2.06
C ALA A 129 -5.69 -6.81 1.68
N ALA A 130 -6.54 -7.55 2.36
CA ALA A 130 -6.87 -8.91 1.97
C ALA A 130 -7.54 -8.93 0.59
N ILE A 131 -7.11 -9.85 -0.25
CA ILE A 131 -7.76 -10.10 -1.55
C ILE A 131 -8.95 -11.01 -1.30
N THR A 132 -10.16 -10.51 -1.59
CA THR A 132 -11.41 -11.23 -1.39
C THR A 132 -12.27 -11.21 -2.64
N PRO A 133 -13.25 -12.13 -2.76
CA PRO A 133 -14.21 -12.08 -3.87
C PRO A 133 -15.12 -10.84 -3.87
N GLY A 134 -15.06 -10.01 -2.83
CA GLY A 134 -15.98 -8.88 -2.67
C GLY A 134 -17.41 -9.36 -2.50
N SER A 135 -18.34 -8.64 -3.11
CA SER A 135 -19.77 -8.95 -3.08
C SER A 135 -20.25 -9.89 -4.17
N ASP A 136 -19.35 -10.50 -4.94
CA ASP A 136 -19.72 -11.41 -6.04
C ASP A 136 -20.16 -12.77 -5.48
N PRO A 137 -21.46 -13.12 -5.55
CA PRO A 137 -21.95 -14.39 -5.00
C PRO A 137 -21.56 -15.62 -5.82
N SER A 138 -21.06 -15.44 -7.03
CA SER A 138 -20.63 -16.52 -7.90
C SER A 138 -19.23 -17.06 -7.55
N VAL A 139 -18.47 -16.32 -6.73
CA VAL A 139 -17.12 -16.68 -6.33
C VAL A 139 -17.09 -16.94 -4.84
N LEU A 140 -16.85 -18.19 -4.47
CA LEU A 140 -16.78 -18.60 -3.07
C LEU A 140 -15.36 -18.42 -2.54
N ASN A 141 -15.27 -17.95 -1.30
CA ASN A 141 -14.01 -17.94 -0.54
C ASN A 141 -13.54 -19.38 -0.31
N ASP A 142 -12.26 -19.65 -0.57
CA ASP A 142 -11.70 -21.02 -0.48
C ASP A 142 -11.38 -21.47 0.95
N GLY A 143 -11.58 -20.61 1.95
CA GLY A 143 -11.33 -20.93 3.36
C GLY A 143 -9.86 -20.89 3.79
N ARG A 144 -8.93 -20.65 2.86
CA ARG A 144 -7.51 -20.44 3.19
C ARG A 144 -7.29 -19.01 3.72
N PRO A 145 -6.19 -18.76 4.45
CA PRO A 145 -5.80 -17.39 4.77
C PRO A 145 -5.75 -16.54 3.50
N ALA A 146 -6.29 -15.34 3.56
CA ALA A 146 -6.35 -14.48 2.39
C ALA A 146 -4.94 -14.11 1.89
N SER A 147 -4.76 -14.08 0.58
CA SER A 147 -3.64 -13.37 -0.02
C SER A 147 -3.79 -11.88 0.24
N VAL A 148 -2.69 -11.17 0.35
CA VAL A 148 -2.69 -9.73 0.71
C VAL A 148 -2.05 -8.94 -0.42
N LEU A 149 -2.75 -7.91 -0.88
CA LEU A 149 -2.26 -6.95 -1.85
C LEU A 149 -1.62 -5.76 -1.12
N PHE A 150 -0.42 -5.40 -1.55
CA PHE A 150 0.33 -4.25 -1.03
C PHE A 150 0.53 -3.20 -2.12
N PHE A 151 0.17 -1.96 -1.80
CA PHE A 151 0.57 -0.78 -2.56
C PHE A 151 1.56 0.03 -1.72
N ILE A 152 2.69 0.38 -2.31
CA ILE A 152 3.79 1.03 -1.59
C ILE A 152 4.20 2.30 -2.31
N GLU A 153 4.15 3.42 -1.60
CA GLU A 153 4.53 4.73 -2.10
C GLU A 153 5.67 5.28 -1.25
N MET A 154 6.85 5.42 -1.88
CA MET A 154 8.01 6.06 -1.26
C MET A 154 7.87 7.56 -1.39
N LEU A 155 7.96 8.27 -0.26
CA LEU A 155 7.80 9.72 -0.20
C LEU A 155 9.19 10.37 -0.23
N ASP A 156 9.78 10.42 -1.41
CA ASP A 156 11.01 11.15 -1.63
C ASP A 156 10.80 12.68 -1.53
N SER A 157 11.86 13.45 -1.60
CA SER A 157 11.81 14.90 -1.47
C SER A 157 10.95 15.58 -2.54
N GLU A 158 10.91 15.03 -3.74
CA GLU A 158 10.08 15.54 -4.84
C GLU A 158 8.59 15.33 -4.54
N LYS A 159 8.18 14.12 -4.13
CA LYS A 159 6.79 13.84 -3.74
C LYS A 159 6.35 14.64 -2.53
N LEU A 160 7.21 14.80 -1.53
CA LEU A 160 6.92 15.63 -0.36
C LEU A 160 6.76 17.10 -0.74
N SER A 161 7.57 17.61 -1.67
CA SER A 161 7.45 18.97 -2.19
C SER A 161 6.12 19.18 -2.93
N GLU A 162 5.73 18.27 -3.82
CA GLU A 162 4.45 18.31 -4.53
C GLU A 162 3.27 18.29 -3.54
N LEU A 163 3.32 17.41 -2.56
CA LEU A 163 2.29 17.30 -1.53
C LEU A 163 2.21 18.58 -0.68
N GLY A 164 3.35 19.16 -0.34
CA GLY A 164 3.43 20.45 0.35
C GLY A 164 2.79 21.58 -0.44
N ASN A 165 3.02 21.65 -1.74
CA ASN A 165 2.39 22.64 -2.62
C ASN A 165 0.87 22.49 -2.66
N ASP A 166 0.35 21.28 -2.73
CA ASP A 166 -1.09 21.00 -2.74
C ASP A 166 -1.78 21.49 -1.45
N PHE A 167 -1.07 21.52 -0.32
CA PHE A 167 -1.55 21.97 0.98
C PHE A 167 -1.05 23.37 1.39
N GLY A 168 -0.36 24.10 0.50
CA GLY A 168 0.14 25.43 0.78
C GLY A 168 1.29 25.48 1.79
N VAL A 169 2.04 24.39 1.95
CA VAL A 169 3.18 24.28 2.87
C VAL A 169 4.48 24.40 2.08
N SER A 170 5.37 25.30 2.48
CA SER A 170 6.64 25.51 1.80
C SER A 170 7.67 24.40 2.00
N TYR A 171 7.53 23.64 3.07
CA TYR A 171 8.36 22.48 3.40
C TYR A 171 7.52 21.44 4.12
N LEU A 172 7.48 20.23 3.59
CA LEU A 172 6.77 19.10 4.20
C LEU A 172 7.73 17.95 4.44
N HIS A 173 7.71 17.39 5.65
CA HIS A 173 8.37 16.15 5.99
C HIS A 173 7.47 15.30 6.90
N ILE A 174 7.70 14.01 6.94
CA ILE A 174 7.01 13.13 7.87
C ILE A 174 7.78 13.13 9.20
N ALA A 175 7.08 13.57 10.25
CA ALA A 175 7.66 13.64 11.59
C ALA A 175 8.04 12.26 12.11
N THR A 176 9.25 12.15 12.66
CA THR A 176 9.67 10.95 13.40
C THR A 176 8.98 10.88 14.76
N PRO A 177 8.92 9.71 15.43
CA PRO A 177 8.37 9.60 16.78
C PRO A 177 8.99 10.58 17.78
N ASP A 178 10.28 10.87 17.64
CA ASP A 178 10.99 11.81 18.50
C ASP A 178 10.56 13.27 18.27
N GLU A 179 10.22 13.63 17.05
CA GLU A 179 9.70 14.96 16.71
C GLU A 179 8.27 15.16 17.20
N ILE A 180 7.42 14.12 17.13
CA ILE A 180 6.05 14.13 17.63
C ILE A 180 6.03 14.34 19.15
N GLY A 181 6.99 13.76 19.87
CA GLY A 181 7.12 13.92 21.33
C GLY A 181 7.45 15.34 21.78
N LYS A 182 8.12 16.12 20.96
CA LYS A 182 8.50 17.52 21.26
C LYS A 182 7.39 18.54 21.05
N THR A 183 6.35 18.19 20.31
CA THR A 183 5.23 19.08 19.97
C THR A 183 4.07 18.98 20.98
N ARG A 184 4.18 18.13 21.99
CA ARG A 184 3.15 17.91 23.03
C ARG A 184 3.37 18.67 24.35
N LEU A 185 4.23 19.67 24.37
CA LEU A 185 4.43 20.54 25.55
C LEU A 185 3.75 21.89 25.37
#